data_a75bde078b4f61717d891bb6f91e63cc
#
_entry.id   a75bde078b4f61717d891bb6f91e63cc
#
_cell.length_a   1.000
_cell.length_b   1.000
_cell.length_c   1.000
_cell.angle_alpha   90.00
_cell.angle_beta   90.00
_cell.angle_gamma   90.00
#
_symmetry.space_group_name_H-M   'P 1'
#
loop_
_entity.id
_entity.type
_entity.pdbx_description
1 polymer ?
#
loop_
_entity_poly.entity_id
_entity_poly.type
_entity_poly.pdbx_seq_one_letter_code
_entity_poly.pdbx_strand_id
1 'polypeptide(L)'
;MFGAFLPYIDAPSFFNRFYNHQEVTFMEYRNEWKYLVTGGDLAILRARLNVVLRPDAHQTGAVYCIRSLYFDDARDSALRENEDGVDARRKFRIRIYNGDASHMNLEIKEKLHGYTKKTGCPLTREQADRILAGLPPRI
;
A
#
# COMPACT_ATOMS: atom_id res chain seq x y z
N MET A 1 -14.60 7.85 7.56
CA MET A 1 -13.80 6.69 7.13
C MET A 1 -14.71 5.47 7.19
N PHE A 2 -15.25 5.02 6.06
CA PHE A 2 -16.15 3.85 6.04
C PHE A 2 -15.30 2.61 5.78
N GLY A 3 -15.10 1.79 6.80
CA GLY A 3 -14.52 0.46 6.65
C GLY A 3 -15.56 -0.46 6.02
N ALA A 4 -15.33 -0.92 4.81
CA ALA A 4 -16.10 -2.02 4.25
C ALA A 4 -15.69 -3.28 5.02
N PHE A 5 -16.64 -3.91 5.71
CA PHE A 5 -16.46 -5.25 6.26
C PHE A 5 -16.27 -6.21 5.09
N LEU A 6 -15.04 -6.61 4.85
CA LEU A 6 -14.75 -7.69 3.92
C LEU A 6 -14.92 -9.02 4.65
N PRO A 7 -15.43 -10.07 3.97
CA PRO A 7 -15.49 -11.40 4.56
C PRO A 7 -14.09 -11.83 4.98
N TYR A 8 -14.00 -12.58 6.08
CA TYR A 8 -12.76 -13.08 6.66
C TYR A 8 -11.86 -13.70 5.60
N ILE A 9 -10.80 -13.01 5.26
CA ILE A 9 -9.71 -13.54 4.46
C ILE A 9 -8.55 -13.74 5.43
N ASP A 10 -8.09 -14.99 5.58
CA ASP A 10 -6.78 -15.22 6.19
C ASP A 10 -5.73 -14.60 5.26
N ALA A 11 -5.50 -13.30 5.47
CA ALA A 11 -4.69 -12.48 4.61
C ALA A 11 -3.31 -13.11 4.34
N PRO A 12 -2.53 -13.60 5.33
CA PRO A 12 -1.23 -14.19 5.09
C PRO A 12 -1.24 -15.37 4.12
N SER A 13 -2.12 -16.36 4.33
CA SER A 13 -2.21 -17.55 3.46
C SER A 13 -2.68 -17.21 2.06
N PHE A 14 -3.66 -16.33 1.98
CA PHE A 14 -4.21 -15.83 0.74
C PHE A 14 -3.13 -15.11 -0.09
N PHE A 15 -2.40 -14.19 0.51
CA PHE A 15 -1.36 -13.41 -0.17
C PHE A 15 -0.18 -14.28 -0.58
N ASN A 16 0.27 -15.23 0.25
CA ASN A 16 1.34 -16.16 -0.10
C ASN A 16 0.98 -17.00 -1.34
N ARG A 17 -0.26 -17.49 -1.42
CA ARG A 17 -0.73 -18.26 -2.58
C ARG A 17 -0.77 -17.41 -3.85
N PHE A 18 -1.14 -16.14 -3.72
CA PHE A 18 -1.21 -15.22 -4.86
C PHE A 18 0.19 -14.86 -5.38
N TYR A 19 1.13 -14.54 -4.49
CA TYR A 19 2.48 -14.14 -4.85
C TYR A 19 3.31 -15.25 -5.51
N ASN A 20 3.02 -16.52 -5.24
CA ASN A 20 3.76 -17.63 -5.84
C ASN A 20 3.50 -17.82 -7.36
N HIS A 21 2.51 -17.12 -7.92
CA HIS A 21 2.07 -17.29 -9.31
C HIS A 21 2.09 -16.01 -10.15
N GLN A 22 2.62 -14.90 -9.61
CA GLN A 22 2.64 -13.61 -10.29
C GLN A 22 4.07 -13.03 -10.36
N GLU A 23 4.29 -12.12 -11.30
CA GLU A 23 5.50 -11.28 -11.28
C GLU A 23 5.51 -10.40 -10.04
N VAL A 24 6.34 -10.75 -9.09
CA VAL A 24 6.43 -10.06 -7.79
C VAL A 24 7.61 -9.10 -7.80
N THR A 25 7.34 -7.83 -7.57
CA THR A 25 8.39 -6.83 -7.37
C THR A 25 8.77 -6.79 -5.90
N PHE A 26 10.00 -7.21 -5.60
CA PHE A 26 10.60 -7.09 -4.27
C PHE A 26 11.41 -5.78 -4.20
N MET A 27 11.17 -5.00 -3.15
CA MET A 27 12.02 -3.87 -2.80
C MET A 27 12.86 -4.24 -1.58
N GLU A 28 14.09 -3.74 -1.54
CA GLU A 28 14.94 -3.91 -0.38
C GLU A 28 14.39 -3.17 0.85
N TYR A 29 14.84 -3.57 2.03
CA TYR A 29 14.54 -2.86 3.26
C TYR A 29 15.16 -1.46 3.23
N ARG A 30 14.36 -0.46 3.59
CA ARG A 30 14.76 0.95 3.59
C ARG A 30 14.27 1.67 4.84
N ASN A 31 14.94 2.75 5.20
CA ASN A 31 14.44 3.68 6.20
C ASN A 31 13.28 4.50 5.62
N GLU A 32 12.22 4.68 6.41
CA GLU A 32 11.11 5.57 6.09
C GLU A 32 10.94 6.57 7.22
N TRP A 33 11.24 7.83 6.94
CA TRP A 33 11.15 8.93 7.88
C TRP A 33 9.93 9.77 7.53
N LYS A 34 9.15 10.15 8.54
CA LYS A 34 7.96 10.98 8.39
C LYS A 34 8.11 12.22 9.25
N TYR A 35 7.91 13.37 8.63
CA TYR A 35 7.97 14.65 9.28
C TYR A 35 6.62 15.35 9.18
N LEU A 36 6.16 15.92 10.28
CA LEU A 36 5.03 16.84 10.27
C LEU A 36 5.55 18.21 9.85
N VAL A 37 4.93 18.80 8.84
CA VAL A 37 5.33 20.10 8.30
C VAL A 37 4.12 21.00 8.14
N THR A 38 4.32 22.32 8.21
CA THR A 38 3.29 23.31 7.91
C THR A 38 3.15 23.52 6.39
N GLY A 39 2.08 24.20 5.97
CA GLY A 39 1.92 24.57 4.54
C GLY A 39 3.05 25.48 4.03
N GLY A 40 3.60 26.35 4.89
CA GLY A 40 4.76 27.19 4.57
C GLY A 40 6.03 26.37 4.36
N ASP A 41 6.30 25.42 5.27
CA ASP A 41 7.45 24.51 5.13
C ASP A 41 7.35 23.69 3.84
N LEU A 42 6.15 23.21 3.50
CA LEU A 42 5.91 22.47 2.27
C LEU A 42 6.23 23.30 1.02
N ALA A 43 5.84 24.59 0.99
CA ALA A 43 6.14 25.48 -0.13
C ALA A 43 7.66 25.68 -0.29
N ILE A 44 8.38 25.91 0.81
CA ILE A 44 9.83 26.05 0.81
C ILE A 44 10.51 24.76 0.36
N LEU A 45 10.09 23.62 0.91
CA LEU A 45 10.64 22.31 0.55
C LEU A 45 10.43 22.01 -0.93
N ARG A 46 9.24 22.27 -1.48
CA ARG A 46 8.97 22.09 -2.91
C ARG A 46 9.92 22.94 -3.77
N ALA A 47 10.08 24.21 -3.45
CA ALA A 47 10.96 25.09 -4.20
C ALA A 47 12.41 24.58 -4.22
N ARG A 48 12.92 24.11 -3.08
CA ARG A 48 14.28 23.56 -2.95
C ARG A 48 14.45 22.21 -3.62
N LEU A 49 13.49 21.30 -3.43
CA LEU A 49 13.59 19.93 -3.95
C LEU A 49 13.42 19.87 -5.46
N ASN A 50 12.61 20.74 -6.07
CA ASN A 50 12.43 20.80 -7.53
C ASN A 50 13.72 21.11 -8.29
N VAL A 51 14.74 21.62 -7.61
CA VAL A 51 16.06 21.87 -8.23
C VAL A 51 16.86 20.58 -8.38
N VAL A 52 16.69 19.62 -7.46
CA VAL A 52 17.53 18.42 -7.34
C VAL A 52 16.77 17.10 -7.56
N LEU A 53 15.46 17.12 -7.43
CA LEU A 53 14.61 15.93 -7.60
C LEU A 53 13.62 16.12 -8.75
N ARG A 54 13.28 15.02 -9.41
CA ARG A 54 12.21 14.98 -10.40
C ARG A 54 10.92 14.52 -9.71
N PRO A 55 9.74 15.02 -10.15
CA PRO A 55 8.46 14.47 -9.74
C PRO A 55 8.37 12.96 -10.02
N ASP A 56 7.50 12.27 -9.26
CA ASP A 56 7.20 10.86 -9.51
C ASP A 56 6.68 10.66 -10.95
N ALA A 57 7.17 9.61 -11.62
CA ALA A 57 6.82 9.32 -13.01
C ALA A 57 5.32 9.09 -13.25
N HIS A 58 4.58 8.70 -12.18
CA HIS A 58 3.12 8.52 -12.23
C HIS A 58 2.34 9.81 -11.95
N GLN A 59 3.03 10.91 -11.67
CA GLN A 59 2.37 12.19 -11.43
C GLN A 59 1.89 12.79 -12.78
N THR A 60 0.59 12.77 -12.99
CA THR A 60 -0.07 13.42 -14.13
C THR A 60 -0.75 14.71 -13.66
N GLY A 61 -0.11 15.85 -13.90
CA GLY A 61 -0.64 17.16 -13.50
C GLY A 61 -0.21 17.61 -12.09
N ALA A 62 -0.96 18.57 -11.52
CA ALA A 62 -0.60 19.24 -10.26
C ALA A 62 -0.86 18.41 -9.01
N VAL A 63 -1.73 17.41 -9.09
CA VAL A 63 -2.18 16.60 -7.96
C VAL A 63 -1.93 15.12 -8.24
N TYR A 64 -1.27 14.47 -7.30
CA TYR A 64 -1.04 13.04 -7.31
C TYR A 64 -1.96 12.37 -6.29
N CYS A 65 -3.03 11.75 -6.78
CA CYS A 65 -4.01 11.10 -5.93
C CYS A 65 -3.65 9.61 -5.73
N ILE A 66 -3.50 9.20 -4.47
CA ILE A 66 -3.29 7.79 -4.11
C ILE A 66 -4.50 7.32 -3.31
N ARG A 67 -5.17 6.28 -3.79
CA ARG A 67 -6.22 5.58 -3.04
C ARG A 67 -5.71 4.20 -2.64
N SER A 68 -5.87 3.87 -1.36
CA SER A 68 -5.48 2.57 -0.83
C SER A 68 -6.62 1.97 -0.03
N LEU A 69 -6.96 0.72 -0.31
CA LEU A 69 -7.85 -0.10 0.48
C LEU A 69 -6.99 -1.06 1.30
N TYR A 70 -7.07 -0.96 2.62
CA TYR A 70 -6.35 -1.83 3.53
C TYR A 70 -7.21 -3.01 3.94
N PHE A 71 -6.58 -4.16 4.09
CA PHE A 71 -7.19 -5.37 4.63
C PHE A 71 -6.75 -5.54 6.08
N ASP A 72 -7.68 -6.02 6.89
CA ASP A 72 -7.43 -6.38 8.28
C ASP A 72 -8.19 -7.66 8.63
N ASP A 73 -7.91 -8.24 9.77
CA ASP A 73 -8.68 -9.36 10.29
C ASP A 73 -9.92 -8.87 11.07
N ALA A 74 -10.77 -9.82 11.51
CA ALA A 74 -11.98 -9.50 12.27
C ALA A 74 -11.71 -8.87 13.65
N ARG A 75 -10.45 -8.80 14.07
CA ARG A 75 -10.01 -8.22 15.35
C ARG A 75 -9.33 -6.87 15.19
N ASP A 76 -9.25 -6.34 13.95
CA ASP A 76 -8.50 -5.11 13.61
C ASP A 76 -7.03 -5.19 14.07
N SER A 77 -6.40 -6.36 13.93
CA SER A 77 -5.05 -6.59 14.45
C SER A 77 -4.02 -5.68 13.79
N ALA A 78 -4.06 -5.49 12.47
CA ALA A 78 -3.13 -4.61 11.77
C ALA A 78 -3.34 -3.12 12.13
N LEU A 79 -4.58 -2.72 12.43
CA LEU A 79 -4.87 -1.37 12.94
C LEU A 79 -4.25 -1.19 14.32
N ARG A 80 -4.50 -2.11 15.26
CA ARG A 80 -3.96 -2.06 16.63
C ARG A 80 -2.44 -2.07 16.65
N GLU A 81 -1.79 -2.99 15.93
CA GLU A 81 -0.33 -3.02 15.79
C GLU A 81 0.24 -1.70 15.27
N ASN A 82 -0.53 -1.00 14.42
CA ASN A 82 -0.13 0.31 13.92
C ASN A 82 -0.26 1.42 14.98
N GLU A 83 -1.34 1.43 15.74
CA GLU A 83 -1.60 2.40 16.81
C GLU A 83 -0.63 2.20 17.97
N ASP A 84 -0.40 0.95 18.36
CA ASP A 84 0.54 0.57 19.43
C ASP A 84 2.01 0.73 19.01
N GLY A 85 2.27 0.98 17.72
CA GLY A 85 3.63 1.17 17.22
C GLY A 85 4.47 -0.09 17.16
N VAL A 86 3.84 -1.28 17.18
CA VAL A 86 4.54 -2.58 17.09
C VAL A 86 5.51 -2.59 15.92
N ASP A 87 6.76 -2.99 16.16
CA ASP A 87 7.80 -2.92 15.12
C ASP A 87 7.63 -4.03 14.07
N ALA A 88 7.52 -5.29 14.50
CA ALA A 88 7.33 -6.42 13.58
C ALA A 88 5.85 -6.49 13.14
N ARG A 89 5.51 -5.79 12.05
CA ARG A 89 4.12 -5.75 11.54
C ARG A 89 4.02 -5.77 10.04
N ARG A 90 2.87 -6.22 9.55
CA ARG A 90 2.54 -6.27 8.11
C ARG A 90 1.21 -5.56 7.84
N LYS A 91 1.14 -4.90 6.70
CA LYS A 91 -0.10 -4.30 6.19
C LYS A 91 -0.32 -4.75 4.76
N PHE A 92 -1.53 -5.18 4.48
CA PHE A 92 -1.96 -5.62 3.17
C PHE A 92 -2.89 -4.57 2.57
N ARG A 93 -2.70 -4.22 1.29
CA ARG A 93 -3.56 -3.24 0.63
C ARG A 93 -3.63 -3.44 -0.86
N ILE A 94 -4.75 -3.02 -1.47
CA ILE A 94 -4.85 -2.71 -2.89
C ILE A 94 -4.66 -1.21 -3.06
N ARG A 95 -3.85 -0.81 -4.04
CA ARG A 95 -3.57 0.59 -4.33
C ARG A 95 -3.83 0.92 -5.79
N ILE A 96 -4.46 2.07 -6.01
CA ILE A 96 -4.62 2.71 -7.32
C ILE A 96 -4.10 4.14 -7.26
N TYR A 97 -3.73 4.67 -8.44
CA TYR A 97 -3.19 6.00 -8.61
C TYR A 97 -4.10 6.82 -9.51
N ASN A 98 -4.31 8.10 -9.17
CA ASN A 98 -5.12 9.06 -9.93
C ASN A 98 -6.55 8.57 -10.26
N GLY A 99 -7.09 7.67 -9.46
CA GLY A 99 -8.41 7.06 -9.70
C GLY A 99 -8.45 6.02 -10.81
N ASP A 100 -7.31 5.73 -11.42
CA ASP A 100 -7.19 4.76 -12.50
C ASP A 100 -7.22 3.33 -11.96
N ALA A 101 -8.32 2.63 -12.21
CA ALA A 101 -8.51 1.24 -11.83
C ALA A 101 -7.98 0.24 -12.89
N SER A 102 -7.39 0.72 -13.98
CA SER A 102 -6.71 -0.16 -14.95
C SER A 102 -5.35 -0.64 -14.44
N HIS A 103 -4.77 0.10 -13.49
CA HIS A 103 -3.48 -0.20 -12.87
C HIS A 103 -3.64 -0.34 -11.37
N MET A 104 -3.97 -1.54 -10.92
CA MET A 104 -4.11 -1.88 -9.50
C MET A 104 -2.90 -2.69 -9.03
N ASN A 105 -2.42 -2.39 -7.83
CA ASN A 105 -1.35 -3.15 -7.19
C ASN A 105 -1.82 -3.71 -5.85
N LEU A 106 -1.60 -5.01 -5.66
CA LEU A 106 -1.66 -5.64 -4.37
C LEU A 106 -0.31 -5.47 -3.69
N GLU A 107 -0.28 -4.88 -2.52
CA GLU A 107 0.96 -4.56 -1.83
C GLU A 107 0.96 -5.09 -0.40
N ILE A 108 2.09 -5.66 0.01
CA ILE A 108 2.43 -5.93 1.41
C ILE A 108 3.48 -4.90 1.84
N LYS A 109 3.22 -4.23 2.94
CA LYS A 109 4.20 -3.37 3.59
C LYS A 109 4.57 -4.00 4.92
N GLU A 110 5.82 -4.40 5.04
CA GLU A 110 6.42 -4.97 6.25
C GLU A 110 7.26 -3.91 6.96
N LYS A 111 7.18 -3.89 8.27
CA LYS A 111 8.10 -3.14 9.11
C LYS A 111 8.81 -4.11 10.05
N LEU A 112 10.13 -4.03 10.12
CA LEU A 112 10.96 -4.88 10.97
C LEU A 112 12.22 -4.11 11.38
N HIS A 113 12.49 -4.03 12.68
CA HIS A 113 13.63 -3.32 13.25
C HIS A 113 13.79 -1.87 12.75
N GLY A 114 12.63 -1.17 12.63
CA GLY A 114 12.60 0.21 12.12
C GLY A 114 12.65 0.33 10.59
N TYR A 115 13.05 -0.72 9.88
CA TYR A 115 13.13 -0.74 8.43
C TYR A 115 11.79 -1.11 7.81
N THR A 116 11.56 -0.63 6.60
CA THR A 116 10.36 -0.92 5.82
C THR A 116 10.72 -1.63 4.53
N LYS A 117 10.01 -2.71 4.23
CA LYS A 117 10.03 -3.41 2.94
C LYS A 117 8.66 -3.36 2.30
N LYS A 118 8.63 -3.20 0.99
CA LYS A 118 7.41 -3.29 0.18
C LYS A 118 7.55 -4.43 -0.82
N THR A 119 6.55 -5.28 -0.86
CA THR A 119 6.38 -6.31 -1.89
C THR A 119 5.08 -6.01 -2.62
N GLY A 120 5.06 -6.10 -3.93
CA GLY A 120 3.88 -5.78 -4.73
C GLY A 120 3.76 -6.62 -5.97
N CYS A 121 2.53 -6.84 -6.43
CA CYS A 121 2.24 -7.43 -7.72
C CYS A 121 1.04 -6.71 -8.37
N PRO A 122 1.01 -6.62 -9.71
CA PRO A 122 -0.13 -6.07 -10.42
C PRO A 122 -1.36 -6.96 -10.23
N LEU A 123 -2.55 -6.33 -10.23
CA LEU A 123 -3.84 -7.01 -10.20
C LEU A 123 -4.65 -6.68 -11.44
N THR A 124 -5.31 -7.69 -12.01
CA THR A 124 -6.39 -7.45 -12.95
C THR A 124 -7.65 -6.99 -12.21
N ARG A 125 -8.56 -6.36 -12.92
CA ARG A 125 -9.87 -5.96 -12.37
C ARG A 125 -10.65 -7.16 -11.83
N GLU A 126 -10.68 -8.27 -12.56
CA GLU A 126 -11.36 -9.49 -12.12
C GLU A 126 -10.78 -10.04 -10.82
N GLN A 127 -9.45 -10.08 -10.72
CA GLN A 127 -8.76 -10.52 -9.50
C GLN A 127 -9.10 -9.62 -8.31
N ALA A 128 -9.09 -8.30 -8.50
CA ALA A 128 -9.44 -7.35 -7.46
C ALA A 128 -10.91 -7.52 -6.99
N ASP A 129 -11.84 -7.65 -7.92
CA ASP A 129 -13.27 -7.84 -7.62
C ASP A 129 -13.50 -9.16 -6.84
N ARG A 130 -12.78 -10.23 -7.19
CA ARG A 130 -12.83 -11.51 -6.44
C ARG A 130 -12.27 -11.36 -5.02
N ILE A 131 -11.15 -10.67 -4.86
CA ILE A 131 -10.58 -10.37 -3.54
C ILE A 131 -11.59 -9.57 -2.70
N LEU A 132 -12.22 -8.56 -3.28
CA LEU A 132 -13.22 -7.76 -2.59
C LEU A 132 -14.48 -8.55 -2.21
N ALA A 133 -14.82 -9.57 -2.98
CA ALA A 133 -15.90 -10.51 -2.68
C ALA A 133 -15.49 -11.61 -1.68
N GLY A 134 -14.26 -11.63 -1.17
CA GLY A 134 -13.75 -12.67 -0.27
C GLY A 134 -13.48 -14.01 -0.96
N LEU A 135 -13.38 -14.03 -2.28
CA LEU A 135 -13.14 -15.22 -3.07
C LEU A 135 -11.65 -15.31 -3.43
N PRO A 136 -11.06 -16.53 -3.48
CA PRO A 136 -9.69 -16.67 -3.92
C PRO A 136 -9.54 -16.19 -5.38
N PRO A 137 -8.44 -15.51 -5.72
CA PRO A 137 -8.17 -15.14 -7.11
C PRO A 137 -8.05 -16.41 -7.97
N ARG A 138 -8.51 -16.33 -9.20
CA ARG A 138 -8.19 -17.35 -10.21
C ARG A 138 -6.78 -17.04 -10.73
N ILE A 139 -5.97 -18.06 -10.75
CA ILE A 139 -4.59 -18.04 -11.27
C ILE A 139 -4.65 -18.32 -12.75
#